data_51debf49b23c03d36f5496e9434aea54
#
_entry.id   51debf49b23c03d36f5496e9434aea54
#
_cell.length_a   1.000
_cell.length_b   1.000
_cell.length_c   1.000
_cell.angle_alpha   90.00
_cell.angle_beta   90.00
_cell.angle_gamma   90.00
#
_symmetry.space_group_name_H-M   'P 1'
#
loop_
_entity.id
_entity.type
_entity.pdbx_description
1 polymer ?
#
loop_
_entity_poly.entity_id
_entity_poly.type
_entity_poly.pdbx_seq_one_letter_code
_entity_poly.pdbx_strand_id
1 'polypeptide(L)'
;MKRTLFLFCLLWSLSLCLSACSDDDGLVYPPNVADAIPDGEFRVLCLQLADTDLNGVISKEEALAVRKIDCTPDPSYVKAISSLEGLHYFANLETLYCGGQLLTSIDLSGNPRLRHLDCSFDSLEELDVSSCSELETLSCSGCGLERLLLPRTATLTALDCSDNLLTTLDVTDYPALLVLYCNSNVFMTLDVRSNPELMALRCSDIDGLDVSANLKLEYLDCWNVSCLSLIHILTLP
;
A
#
# COMPACT_ATOMS: atom_id res chain seq x y z
N MET A 1 57.86 -57.62 -11.54
CA MET A 1 57.06 -56.67 -12.36
C MET A 1 55.59 -56.77 -11.95
N LYS A 2 55.13 -55.91 -11.06
CA LYS A 2 53.72 -55.85 -10.67
C LYS A 2 53.28 -54.41 -10.91
N ARG A 3 52.41 -54.17 -11.86
CA ARG A 3 51.77 -52.84 -12.14
C ARG A 3 50.65 -52.63 -11.17
N THR A 4 50.74 -51.61 -10.35
CA THR A 4 49.68 -51.12 -9.46
C THR A 4 48.80 -50.16 -10.27
N LEU A 5 47.55 -50.47 -10.40
CA LEU A 5 46.51 -49.69 -11.06
C LEU A 5 45.94 -48.72 -10.00
N PHE A 6 46.17 -47.43 -10.15
CA PHE A 6 45.54 -46.37 -9.33
C PHE A 6 44.16 -46.06 -9.91
N LEU A 7 43.13 -46.40 -9.16
CA LEU A 7 41.77 -46.04 -9.46
C LEU A 7 41.52 -44.62 -8.94
N PHE A 8 41.43 -43.62 -9.83
CA PHE A 8 41.00 -42.27 -9.47
C PHE A 8 39.47 -42.28 -9.41
N CYS A 9 38.93 -42.27 -8.19
CA CYS A 9 37.52 -41.89 -7.96
C CYS A 9 37.36 -40.36 -8.15
N LEU A 10 36.88 -39.94 -9.32
CA LEU A 10 36.37 -38.61 -9.54
C LEU A 10 34.99 -38.50 -8.87
N LEU A 11 34.98 -37.87 -7.69
CA LEU A 11 33.77 -37.33 -7.08
C LEU A 11 33.34 -36.13 -7.92
N TRP A 12 32.36 -36.35 -8.80
CA TRP A 12 31.60 -35.25 -9.37
C TRP A 12 30.68 -34.72 -8.27
N SER A 13 31.10 -33.63 -7.66
CA SER A 13 30.18 -32.75 -6.95
C SER A 13 29.24 -32.13 -8.00
N LEU A 14 28.02 -32.65 -8.08
CA LEU A 14 26.94 -32.01 -8.82
C LEU A 14 26.59 -30.74 -8.07
N SER A 15 27.25 -29.64 -8.42
CA SER A 15 26.81 -28.30 -8.06
C SER A 15 25.53 -28.07 -8.88
N LEU A 16 24.35 -28.24 -8.23
CA LEU A 16 23.12 -27.67 -8.76
C LEU A 16 23.31 -26.14 -8.78
N CYS A 17 23.69 -25.63 -9.93
CA CYS A 17 23.45 -24.24 -10.25
C CYS A 17 21.92 -24.08 -10.31
N LEU A 18 21.32 -23.65 -9.20
CA LEU A 18 20.02 -23.00 -9.23
C LEU A 18 20.21 -21.76 -10.12
N SER A 19 19.81 -21.86 -11.38
CA SER A 19 19.66 -20.70 -12.24
C SER A 19 18.50 -19.89 -11.67
N ALA A 20 18.83 -18.95 -10.78
CA ALA A 20 17.88 -17.90 -10.44
C ALA A 20 17.61 -17.13 -11.75
N CYS A 21 16.40 -17.22 -12.28
CA CYS A 21 15.94 -16.33 -13.32
C CYS A 21 15.83 -14.92 -12.68
N SER A 22 16.71 -14.00 -13.04
CA SER A 22 16.52 -12.59 -12.78
C SER A 22 15.65 -12.03 -13.92
N ASP A 23 14.52 -11.45 -13.57
CA ASP A 23 13.76 -10.61 -14.49
C ASP A 23 14.40 -9.23 -14.61
N ASP A 24 13.93 -8.39 -15.53
CA ASP A 24 14.44 -7.04 -15.80
C ASP A 24 14.42 -6.11 -14.55
N ASP A 25 13.70 -6.47 -13.48
CA ASP A 25 13.63 -5.76 -12.20
C ASP A 25 14.72 -6.16 -11.19
N GLY A 26 15.52 -7.19 -11.51
CA GLY A 26 16.61 -7.67 -10.65
C GLY A 26 16.15 -8.42 -9.39
N LEU A 27 14.87 -8.67 -9.19
CA LEU A 27 14.34 -9.39 -8.04
C LEU A 27 14.61 -10.90 -8.18
N VAL A 28 15.25 -11.47 -7.16
CA VAL A 28 15.55 -12.91 -7.09
C VAL A 28 14.46 -13.61 -6.30
N TYR A 29 13.68 -14.47 -6.97
CA TYR A 29 12.64 -15.25 -6.32
C TYR A 29 13.24 -16.51 -5.67
N PRO A 30 12.87 -16.83 -4.40
CA PRO A 30 13.23 -18.11 -3.79
C PRO A 30 12.45 -19.25 -4.47
N PRO A 31 12.91 -20.51 -4.34
CA PRO A 31 12.20 -21.68 -4.87
C PRO A 31 10.76 -21.82 -4.34
N ASN A 32 10.54 -21.33 -3.12
CA ASN A 32 9.22 -21.20 -2.49
C ASN A 32 9.11 -19.83 -1.86
N VAL A 33 8.27 -18.97 -2.40
CA VAL A 33 8.03 -17.61 -1.88
C VAL A 33 7.48 -17.66 -0.45
N ALA A 34 6.68 -18.67 -0.11
CA ALA A 34 6.12 -18.82 1.24
C ALA A 34 7.20 -18.93 2.33
N ASP A 35 8.38 -19.49 2.01
CA ASP A 35 9.48 -19.62 2.99
C ASP A 35 10.14 -18.26 3.29
N ALA A 36 9.97 -17.27 2.44
CA ALA A 36 10.46 -15.90 2.61
C ALA A 36 9.46 -14.99 3.35
N ILE A 37 8.29 -15.49 3.75
CA ILE A 37 7.28 -14.78 4.51
C ILE A 37 7.39 -15.19 5.99
N PRO A 38 7.92 -14.34 6.88
CA PRO A 38 8.17 -14.71 8.28
C PRO A 38 6.90 -14.75 9.12
N ASP A 39 5.92 -13.85 8.86
CA ASP A 39 4.65 -13.83 9.58
C ASP A 39 3.81 -15.06 9.20
N GLY A 40 3.45 -15.87 10.21
CA GLY A 40 2.77 -17.15 9.99
C GLY A 40 1.36 -17.01 9.44
N GLU A 41 0.63 -15.97 9.88
CA GLU A 41 -0.75 -15.73 9.43
C GLU A 41 -0.74 -15.16 8.00
N PHE A 42 0.17 -14.24 7.71
CA PHE A 42 0.35 -13.71 6.36
C PHE A 42 0.79 -14.81 5.38
N ARG A 43 1.73 -15.68 5.79
CA ARG A 43 2.16 -16.82 4.98
C ARG A 43 1.01 -17.79 4.67
N VAL A 44 0.16 -18.12 5.66
CA VAL A 44 -1.01 -18.97 5.45
C VAL A 44 -1.98 -18.32 4.46
N LEU A 45 -2.25 -17.03 4.60
CA LEU A 45 -3.08 -16.29 3.66
C LEU A 45 -2.51 -16.32 2.24
N CYS A 46 -1.21 -16.08 2.09
CA CYS A 46 -0.55 -16.11 0.78
C CYS A 46 -0.60 -17.50 0.14
N LEU A 47 -0.42 -18.58 0.91
CA LEU A 47 -0.58 -19.95 0.41
C LEU A 47 -2.02 -20.21 -0.06
N GLN A 48 -3.03 -19.75 0.70
CA GLN A 48 -4.43 -19.91 0.29
C GLN A 48 -4.80 -19.17 -0.99
N LEU A 49 -4.14 -18.01 -1.24
CA LEU A 49 -4.42 -17.17 -2.40
C LEU A 49 -3.62 -17.57 -3.64
N ALA A 50 -2.37 -17.99 -3.46
CA ALA A 50 -1.42 -18.13 -4.55
C ALA A 50 -1.13 -19.60 -4.93
N ASP A 51 -1.07 -20.55 -3.98
CA ASP A 51 -0.78 -21.97 -4.25
C ASP A 51 -1.97 -22.62 -4.97
N THR A 52 -1.96 -22.49 -6.31
CA THR A 52 -3.10 -22.91 -7.14
C THR A 52 -3.10 -24.39 -7.45
N ASP A 53 -1.96 -25.07 -7.38
CA ASP A 53 -1.82 -26.51 -7.60
C ASP A 53 -1.82 -27.33 -6.31
N LEU A 54 -1.92 -26.65 -5.15
CA LEU A 54 -2.01 -27.23 -3.81
C LEU A 54 -0.80 -28.09 -3.43
N ASN A 55 0.38 -27.71 -3.92
CA ASN A 55 1.64 -28.43 -3.64
C ASN A 55 2.35 -27.93 -2.38
N GLY A 56 1.84 -26.87 -1.73
CA GLY A 56 2.41 -26.24 -0.53
C GLY A 56 3.57 -25.29 -0.83
N VAL A 57 3.78 -24.93 -2.10
CA VAL A 57 4.83 -24.04 -2.59
C VAL A 57 4.18 -22.88 -3.33
N ILE A 58 4.64 -21.66 -3.11
CA ILE A 58 4.29 -20.54 -3.97
C ILE A 58 5.45 -20.33 -4.95
N SER A 59 5.24 -20.72 -6.19
CA SER A 59 6.17 -20.47 -7.30
C SER A 59 6.19 -18.97 -7.67
N LYS A 60 7.20 -18.55 -8.43
CA LYS A 60 7.26 -17.19 -8.98
C LYS A 60 6.03 -16.86 -9.83
N GLU A 61 5.63 -17.79 -10.70
CA GLU A 61 4.51 -17.63 -11.60
C GLU A 61 3.20 -17.43 -10.84
N GLU A 62 3.01 -18.17 -9.75
CA GLU A 62 1.85 -18.04 -8.87
C GLU A 62 1.87 -16.73 -8.10
N ALA A 63 3.01 -16.33 -7.53
CA ALA A 63 3.16 -15.05 -6.87
C ALA A 63 2.85 -13.87 -7.82
N LEU A 64 3.36 -13.93 -9.06
CA LEU A 64 3.11 -12.92 -10.09
C LEU A 64 1.68 -12.94 -10.65
N ALA A 65 0.91 -14.00 -10.42
CA ALA A 65 -0.50 -14.08 -10.81
C ALA A 65 -1.43 -13.36 -9.81
N VAL A 66 -1.00 -13.16 -8.56
CA VAL A 66 -1.80 -12.48 -7.53
C VAL A 66 -1.96 -11.01 -7.88
N ARG A 67 -3.21 -10.53 -7.86
CA ARG A 67 -3.60 -9.12 -8.09
C ARG A 67 -4.22 -8.48 -6.87
N LYS A 68 -4.78 -9.28 -5.96
CA LYS A 68 -5.43 -8.81 -4.75
C LYS A 68 -4.98 -9.63 -3.55
N ILE A 69 -4.62 -8.93 -2.48
CA ILE A 69 -4.45 -9.51 -1.14
C ILE A 69 -5.43 -8.78 -0.22
N ASP A 70 -6.21 -9.57 0.53
CA ASP A 70 -7.19 -9.06 1.46
C ASP A 70 -6.94 -9.71 2.82
N CYS A 71 -6.35 -8.90 3.71
CA CYS A 71 -6.00 -9.30 5.07
C CYS A 71 -7.09 -8.87 6.07
N THR A 72 -8.27 -8.39 5.61
CA THR A 72 -9.29 -7.91 6.54
C THR A 72 -9.63 -8.99 7.56
N PRO A 73 -9.70 -8.63 8.84
CA PRO A 73 -9.90 -9.62 9.90
C PRO A 73 -11.20 -10.38 9.68
N ASP A 74 -11.10 -11.68 9.46
CA ASP A 74 -12.26 -12.56 9.57
C ASP A 74 -12.56 -12.74 11.07
N PRO A 75 -13.77 -12.46 11.55
CA PRO A 75 -14.13 -12.62 12.95
C PRO A 75 -13.90 -14.04 13.49
N SER A 76 -13.75 -15.02 12.61
CA SER A 76 -13.42 -16.41 12.96
C SER A 76 -11.92 -16.67 13.13
N TYR A 77 -11.04 -15.77 12.67
CA TYR A 77 -9.58 -15.85 12.83
C TYR A 77 -9.12 -14.94 13.98
N VAL A 78 -8.43 -15.51 14.94
CA VAL A 78 -8.09 -14.86 16.23
C VAL A 78 -6.74 -14.14 16.18
N LYS A 79 -5.97 -14.27 15.09
CA LYS A 79 -4.63 -13.71 15.03
C LYS A 79 -4.51 -12.66 13.94
N ALA A 80 -4.07 -11.47 14.35
CA ALA A 80 -3.76 -10.38 13.45
C ALA A 80 -2.38 -10.60 12.80
N ILE A 81 -2.24 -10.14 11.57
CA ILE A 81 -0.97 -10.07 10.84
C ILE A 81 -0.15 -8.92 11.45
N SER A 82 1.10 -9.18 11.76
CA SER A 82 2.02 -8.21 12.34
C SER A 82 3.11 -7.74 11.37
N SER A 83 3.29 -8.44 10.26
CA SER A 83 4.27 -8.10 9.23
C SER A 83 3.82 -8.57 7.85
N LEU A 84 4.01 -7.72 6.84
CA LEU A 84 3.83 -8.03 5.43
C LEU A 84 5.19 -8.27 4.72
N GLU A 85 6.24 -8.61 5.46
CA GLU A 85 7.53 -8.98 4.86
C GLU A 85 7.34 -10.12 3.85
N GLY A 86 7.90 -9.97 2.65
CA GLY A 86 7.65 -10.87 1.52
C GLY A 86 6.60 -10.35 0.53
N LEU A 87 5.89 -9.25 0.84
CA LEU A 87 4.89 -8.65 -0.06
C LEU A 87 5.49 -8.27 -1.43
N HIS A 88 6.76 -7.88 -1.47
CA HIS A 88 7.46 -7.49 -2.70
C HIS A 88 7.55 -8.62 -3.76
N TYR A 89 7.41 -9.89 -3.38
CA TYR A 89 7.33 -10.99 -4.34
C TYR A 89 6.02 -10.99 -5.16
N PHE A 90 4.99 -10.30 -4.67
CA PHE A 90 3.72 -10.13 -5.38
C PHE A 90 3.74 -8.85 -6.23
N ALA A 91 4.74 -8.73 -7.13
CA ALA A 91 5.06 -7.49 -7.87
C ALA A 91 3.93 -6.97 -8.78
N ASN A 92 2.96 -7.82 -9.12
CA ASN A 92 1.80 -7.45 -9.92
C ASN A 92 0.55 -7.15 -9.07
N LEU A 93 0.72 -6.92 -7.76
CA LEU A 93 -0.39 -6.61 -6.86
C LEU A 93 -1.02 -5.26 -7.24
N GLU A 94 -2.34 -5.26 -7.38
CA GLU A 94 -3.15 -4.07 -7.72
C GLU A 94 -4.00 -3.60 -6.53
N THR A 95 -4.35 -4.51 -5.62
CA THR A 95 -5.20 -4.20 -4.47
C THR A 95 -4.66 -4.86 -3.21
N LEU A 96 -4.46 -4.04 -2.16
CA LEU A 96 -4.08 -4.49 -0.83
C LEU A 96 -5.04 -3.91 0.21
N TYR A 97 -5.76 -4.79 0.91
CA TYR A 97 -6.56 -4.46 2.09
C TYR A 97 -5.92 -5.11 3.30
N CYS A 98 -5.30 -4.32 4.16
CA CYS A 98 -4.59 -4.80 5.34
C CYS A 98 -4.94 -4.00 6.61
N GLY A 99 -6.00 -3.19 6.57
CA GLY A 99 -6.41 -2.38 7.70
C GLY A 99 -6.89 -3.19 8.89
N GLY A 100 -6.70 -2.64 10.10
CA GLY A 100 -7.11 -3.26 11.36
C GLY A 100 -6.27 -4.46 11.78
N GLN A 101 -5.03 -4.55 11.28
CA GLN A 101 -4.04 -5.53 11.68
C GLN A 101 -3.17 -4.99 12.83
N LEU A 102 -1.97 -5.51 13.01
CA LEU A 102 -0.99 -5.03 13.99
C LEU A 102 0.29 -4.54 13.29
N LEU A 103 0.13 -3.94 12.11
CA LEU A 103 1.25 -3.47 11.32
C LEU A 103 1.84 -2.20 11.92
N THR A 104 3.17 -2.18 12.05
CA THR A 104 3.93 -0.99 12.44
C THR A 104 4.71 -0.39 11.28
N SER A 105 4.83 -1.11 10.18
CA SER A 105 5.44 -0.65 8.92
C SER A 105 4.92 -1.46 7.74
N ILE A 106 4.94 -0.86 6.55
CA ILE A 106 4.62 -1.52 5.29
C ILE A 106 5.66 -1.09 4.26
N ASP A 107 6.35 -2.04 3.64
CA ASP A 107 7.23 -1.77 2.49
C ASP A 107 6.48 -2.08 1.19
N LEU A 108 6.21 -1.03 0.41
CA LEU A 108 5.50 -1.10 -0.87
C LEU A 108 6.42 -0.84 -2.07
N SER A 109 7.74 -0.76 -1.85
CA SER A 109 8.73 -0.46 -2.90
C SER A 109 8.71 -1.48 -4.04
N GLY A 110 8.33 -2.74 -3.74
CA GLY A 110 8.19 -3.83 -4.72
C GLY A 110 6.82 -3.94 -5.39
N ASN A 111 5.88 -3.00 -5.12
CA ASN A 111 4.50 -3.11 -5.61
C ASN A 111 4.06 -1.87 -6.42
N PRO A 112 4.77 -1.50 -7.52
CA PRO A 112 4.53 -0.25 -8.25
C PRO A 112 3.17 -0.20 -8.98
N ARG A 113 2.50 -1.35 -9.16
CA ARG A 113 1.19 -1.47 -9.81
C ARG A 113 0.02 -1.33 -8.84
N LEU A 114 0.29 -1.06 -7.57
CA LEU A 114 -0.76 -0.93 -6.57
C LEU A 114 -1.66 0.26 -6.90
N ARG A 115 -2.97 0.00 -7.01
CA ARG A 115 -4.03 0.96 -7.35
C ARG A 115 -4.92 1.26 -6.15
N HIS A 116 -5.15 0.27 -5.29
CA HIS A 116 -6.02 0.39 -4.14
C HIS A 116 -5.31 -0.10 -2.89
N LEU A 117 -5.12 0.80 -1.93
CA LEU A 117 -4.54 0.49 -0.62
C LEU A 117 -5.48 0.91 0.49
N ASP A 118 -5.79 -0.02 1.39
CA ASP A 118 -6.38 0.26 2.69
C ASP A 118 -5.51 -0.37 3.78
N CYS A 119 -4.91 0.49 4.59
CA CYS A 119 -4.12 0.13 5.77
C CYS A 119 -4.61 0.89 7.01
N SER A 120 -5.90 1.25 7.03
CA SER A 120 -6.51 2.01 8.13
C SER A 120 -6.49 1.23 9.44
N PHE A 121 -6.41 1.94 10.56
CA PHE A 121 -6.46 1.39 11.92
C PHE A 121 -5.33 0.42 12.27
N ASP A 122 -4.16 0.59 11.66
CA ASP A 122 -2.89 -0.02 12.07
C ASP A 122 -2.10 0.92 13.01
N SER A 123 -0.83 0.64 13.25
CA SER A 123 0.03 1.47 14.13
C SER A 123 1.25 1.96 13.35
N LEU A 124 1.00 2.64 12.22
CA LEU A 124 2.02 3.13 11.30
C LEU A 124 2.45 4.55 11.71
N GLU A 125 3.73 4.78 12.02
CA GLU A 125 4.24 6.15 12.24
C GLU A 125 4.53 6.87 10.92
N GLU A 126 4.90 6.13 9.89
CA GLU A 126 5.19 6.62 8.54
C GLU A 126 4.59 5.68 7.49
N LEU A 127 4.07 6.25 6.39
CA LEU A 127 3.64 5.50 5.22
C LEU A 127 4.26 6.12 3.97
N ASP A 128 5.06 5.32 3.24
CA ASP A 128 5.64 5.69 1.96
C ASP A 128 4.96 4.91 0.82
N VAL A 129 4.13 5.59 0.05
CA VAL A 129 3.49 5.06 -1.17
C VAL A 129 4.07 5.71 -2.44
N SER A 130 5.23 6.37 -2.35
CA SER A 130 5.83 7.11 -3.47
C SER A 130 6.19 6.24 -4.66
N SER A 131 6.43 4.93 -4.45
CA SER A 131 6.69 3.94 -5.51
C SER A 131 5.43 3.46 -6.23
N CYS A 132 4.23 3.66 -5.64
CA CYS A 132 2.96 3.16 -6.19
C CYS A 132 2.43 4.12 -7.26
N SER A 133 3.06 4.14 -8.44
CA SER A 133 2.79 5.12 -9.50
C SER A 133 1.40 5.03 -10.14
N GLU A 134 0.69 3.92 -9.95
CA GLU A 134 -0.67 3.69 -10.44
C GLU A 134 -1.75 3.90 -9.36
N LEU A 135 -1.39 4.42 -8.18
CA LEU A 135 -2.31 4.52 -7.04
C LEU A 135 -3.52 5.41 -7.36
N GLU A 136 -4.71 4.86 -7.19
CA GLU A 136 -6.00 5.51 -7.41
C GLU A 136 -6.73 5.82 -6.11
N THR A 137 -6.66 4.91 -5.12
CA THR A 137 -7.31 5.10 -3.84
C THR A 137 -6.39 4.72 -2.69
N LEU A 138 -6.32 5.57 -1.69
CA LEU A 138 -5.58 5.35 -0.46
C LEU A 138 -6.47 5.60 0.75
N SER A 139 -6.58 4.62 1.62
CA SER A 139 -7.15 4.75 2.96
C SER A 139 -6.10 4.36 3.99
N CYS A 140 -5.74 5.33 4.86
CA CYS A 140 -4.76 5.17 5.93
C CYS A 140 -5.22 5.91 7.20
N SER A 141 -6.54 5.92 7.42
CA SER A 141 -7.17 6.58 8.56
C SER A 141 -6.82 5.89 9.88
N GLY A 142 -6.62 6.67 10.94
CA GLY A 142 -6.48 6.14 12.31
C GLY A 142 -5.21 5.33 12.56
N CYS A 143 -4.13 5.58 11.82
CA CYS A 143 -2.86 4.85 11.95
C CYS A 143 -1.87 5.50 12.92
N GLY A 144 -2.07 6.77 13.27
CA GLY A 144 -1.09 7.56 14.05
C GLY A 144 0.04 8.12 13.19
N LEU A 145 -0.15 8.27 11.87
CA LEU A 145 0.87 8.74 10.93
C LEU A 145 1.34 10.16 11.27
N GLU A 146 2.65 10.31 11.45
CA GLU A 146 3.33 11.60 11.48
C GLU A 146 3.79 12.04 10.09
N ARG A 147 3.99 11.07 9.18
CA ARG A 147 4.48 11.27 7.81
C ARG A 147 3.75 10.43 6.79
N LEU A 148 3.29 11.06 5.70
CA LEU A 148 2.69 10.42 4.54
C LEU A 148 3.42 10.90 3.28
N LEU A 149 4.03 9.98 2.55
CA LEU A 149 4.71 10.24 1.27
C LEU A 149 3.86 9.71 0.12
N LEU A 150 3.18 10.62 -0.56
CA LEU A 150 2.29 10.29 -1.68
C LEU A 150 3.08 10.13 -2.99
N PRO A 151 2.59 9.31 -3.96
CA PRO A 151 3.24 9.15 -5.25
C PRO A 151 3.07 10.40 -6.11
N ARG A 152 4.05 10.71 -6.94
CA ARG A 152 3.94 11.79 -7.94
C ARG A 152 3.17 11.31 -9.16
N THR A 153 1.84 11.19 -9.03
CA THR A 153 0.95 10.68 -10.08
C THR A 153 -0.34 11.49 -10.11
N ALA A 154 -0.94 11.64 -11.29
CA ALA A 154 -2.24 12.28 -11.43
C ALA A 154 -3.43 11.30 -11.28
N THR A 155 -3.17 10.03 -10.92
CA THR A 155 -4.20 8.98 -10.89
C THR A 155 -4.99 8.93 -9.58
N LEU A 156 -4.48 9.56 -8.50
CA LEU A 156 -5.12 9.52 -7.19
C LEU A 156 -6.48 10.24 -7.23
N THR A 157 -7.55 9.50 -6.97
CA THR A 157 -8.94 9.99 -6.99
C THR A 157 -9.58 10.03 -5.62
N ALA A 158 -9.10 9.21 -4.66
CA ALA A 158 -9.61 9.23 -3.29
C ALA A 158 -8.46 9.08 -2.28
N LEU A 159 -8.47 9.96 -1.28
CA LEU A 159 -7.54 9.93 -0.17
C LEU A 159 -8.32 10.07 1.14
N ASP A 160 -8.19 9.06 2.01
CA ASP A 160 -8.60 9.15 3.40
C ASP A 160 -7.34 8.99 4.28
N CYS A 161 -6.89 10.11 4.83
CA CYS A 161 -5.80 10.18 5.82
C CYS A 161 -6.29 10.81 7.13
N SER A 162 -7.60 10.72 7.43
CA SER A 162 -8.18 11.24 8.65
C SER A 162 -7.63 10.56 9.91
N ASP A 163 -7.82 11.19 11.07
CA ASP A 163 -7.47 10.65 12.38
C ASP A 163 -5.99 10.21 12.49
N ASN A 164 -5.06 11.13 12.09
CA ASN A 164 -3.62 10.94 12.12
C ASN A 164 -2.90 12.12 12.80
N LEU A 165 -1.58 12.14 12.76
CA LEU A 165 -0.73 13.18 13.37
C LEU A 165 0.03 13.99 12.31
N LEU A 166 -0.50 14.08 11.08
CA LEU A 166 0.14 14.77 9.97
C LEU A 166 0.25 16.26 10.27
N THR A 167 1.45 16.82 10.13
CA THR A 167 1.72 18.26 10.31
C THR A 167 1.63 19.04 9.00
N THR A 168 1.63 18.36 7.87
CA THR A 168 1.48 18.93 6.52
C THR A 168 0.75 17.94 5.62
N LEU A 169 -0.05 18.46 4.68
CA LEU A 169 -0.65 17.68 3.60
C LEU A 169 -0.63 18.52 2.33
N ASP A 170 0.06 18.03 1.30
CA ASP A 170 0.10 18.66 -0.02
C ASP A 170 -0.65 17.78 -1.03
N VAL A 171 -1.77 18.32 -1.54
CA VAL A 171 -2.62 17.67 -2.54
C VAL A 171 -2.63 18.40 -3.88
N THR A 172 -1.71 19.34 -4.09
CA THR A 172 -1.68 20.20 -5.29
C THR A 172 -1.35 19.44 -6.58
N ASP A 173 -0.66 18.31 -6.49
CA ASP A 173 -0.29 17.47 -7.63
C ASP A 173 -1.41 16.49 -8.07
N TYR A 174 -2.60 16.51 -7.43
CA TYR A 174 -3.68 15.54 -7.69
C TYR A 174 -4.95 16.18 -8.26
N PRO A 175 -4.94 16.67 -9.52
CA PRO A 175 -6.09 17.36 -10.11
C PRO A 175 -7.32 16.48 -10.31
N ALA A 176 -7.16 15.15 -10.34
CA ALA A 176 -8.26 14.18 -10.48
C ALA A 176 -8.90 13.78 -9.13
N LEU A 177 -8.46 14.37 -7.99
CA LEU A 177 -8.96 14.01 -6.68
C LEU A 177 -10.45 14.35 -6.54
N LEU A 178 -11.27 13.34 -6.24
CA LEU A 178 -12.72 13.43 -6.08
C LEU A 178 -13.12 13.46 -4.59
N VAL A 179 -12.38 12.70 -3.75
CA VAL A 179 -12.69 12.55 -2.33
C VAL A 179 -11.42 12.82 -1.52
N LEU A 180 -11.52 13.73 -0.56
CA LEU A 180 -10.46 14.02 0.41
C LEU A 180 -11.05 14.03 1.82
N TYR A 181 -10.66 13.06 2.65
CA TYR A 181 -10.93 13.03 4.08
C TYR A 181 -9.60 13.18 4.82
N CYS A 182 -9.46 14.28 5.54
CA CYS A 182 -8.21 14.64 6.22
C CYS A 182 -8.44 15.33 7.57
N ASN A 183 -9.65 15.18 8.13
CA ASN A 183 -10.00 15.69 9.47
C ASN A 183 -9.15 15.03 10.57
N SER A 184 -9.12 15.63 11.76
CA SER A 184 -8.41 15.10 12.92
C SER A 184 -6.92 14.85 12.63
N ASN A 185 -6.25 15.87 12.10
CA ASN A 185 -4.80 15.93 11.93
C ASN A 185 -4.23 17.16 12.65
N VAL A 186 -2.93 17.40 12.53
CA VAL A 186 -2.24 18.49 13.25
C VAL A 186 -1.90 19.68 12.35
N PHE A 187 -2.02 19.52 11.01
CA PHE A 187 -1.80 20.63 10.09
C PHE A 187 -2.93 21.66 10.18
N MET A 188 -2.58 22.95 10.07
CA MET A 188 -3.51 24.07 10.19
C MET A 188 -3.87 24.71 8.83
N THR A 189 -3.25 24.28 7.75
CA THR A 189 -3.47 24.84 6.41
C THR A 189 -3.69 23.73 5.40
N LEU A 190 -4.65 23.95 4.48
CA LEU A 190 -4.94 23.01 3.38
C LEU A 190 -5.23 23.83 2.12
N ASP A 191 -4.52 23.52 1.04
CA ASP A 191 -4.74 24.13 -0.27
C ASP A 191 -5.37 23.10 -1.23
N VAL A 192 -6.65 23.29 -1.57
CA VAL A 192 -7.42 22.43 -2.48
C VAL A 192 -7.74 23.11 -3.82
N ARG A 193 -7.15 24.28 -4.10
CA ARG A 193 -7.43 25.06 -5.33
C ARG A 193 -7.00 24.32 -6.60
N SER A 194 -6.03 23.38 -6.50
CA SER A 194 -5.58 22.55 -7.62
C SER A 194 -6.40 21.28 -7.83
N ASN A 195 -7.49 21.08 -7.06
CA ASN A 195 -8.33 19.89 -7.13
C ASN A 195 -9.75 20.23 -7.63
N PRO A 196 -9.92 20.67 -8.91
CA PRO A 196 -11.21 21.14 -9.43
C PRO A 196 -12.29 20.06 -9.53
N GLU A 197 -11.88 18.78 -9.50
CA GLU A 197 -12.79 17.63 -9.56
C GLU A 197 -13.34 17.24 -8.18
N LEU A 198 -12.91 17.90 -7.10
CA LEU A 198 -13.25 17.51 -5.72
C LEU A 198 -14.77 17.60 -5.50
N MET A 199 -15.37 16.47 -5.12
CA MET A 199 -16.81 16.30 -4.86
C MET A 199 -17.10 16.18 -3.36
N ALA A 200 -16.16 15.58 -2.59
CA ALA A 200 -16.32 15.42 -1.16
C ALA A 200 -15.05 15.86 -0.42
N LEU A 201 -15.21 16.75 0.56
CA LEU A 201 -14.14 17.20 1.44
C LEU A 201 -14.59 17.07 2.89
N ARG A 202 -13.76 16.39 3.70
CA ARG A 202 -13.87 16.41 5.15
C ARG A 202 -12.55 16.88 5.74
N CYS A 203 -12.60 17.98 6.52
CA CYS A 203 -11.42 18.54 7.18
C CYS A 203 -11.81 19.19 8.51
N SER A 204 -10.82 19.41 9.37
CA SER A 204 -11.02 20.12 10.64
C SER A 204 -9.78 20.91 11.02
N ASP A 205 -9.99 21.89 11.93
CA ASP A 205 -8.90 22.67 12.54
C ASP A 205 -8.04 23.44 11.51
N ILE A 206 -8.64 23.90 10.41
CA ILE A 206 -7.97 24.58 9.30
C ILE A 206 -8.14 26.10 9.45
N ASP A 207 -7.02 26.83 9.33
CA ASP A 207 -7.00 28.29 9.26
C ASP A 207 -7.17 28.76 7.81
N GLY A 208 -8.37 29.25 7.46
CA GLY A 208 -8.59 29.90 6.16
C GLY A 208 -8.74 28.95 4.97
N LEU A 209 -9.71 28.05 5.03
CA LEU A 209 -10.04 27.17 3.91
C LEU A 209 -10.67 27.94 2.73
N ASP A 210 -10.11 27.81 1.53
CA ASP A 210 -10.65 28.36 0.27
C ASP A 210 -11.07 27.23 -0.66
N VAL A 211 -12.39 27.06 -0.85
CA VAL A 211 -13.00 26.06 -1.75
C VAL A 211 -13.60 26.71 -3.01
N SER A 212 -13.25 27.97 -3.30
CA SER A 212 -13.81 28.72 -4.44
C SER A 212 -13.50 28.09 -5.81
N ALA A 213 -12.45 27.31 -5.92
CA ALA A 213 -12.07 26.57 -7.14
C ALA A 213 -12.76 25.20 -7.27
N ASN A 214 -13.37 24.68 -6.19
CA ASN A 214 -13.94 23.33 -6.16
C ASN A 214 -15.43 23.34 -6.51
N LEU A 215 -15.74 23.71 -7.75
CA LEU A 215 -17.13 23.95 -8.22
C LEU A 215 -18.00 22.68 -8.26
N LYS A 216 -17.42 21.50 -8.16
CA LYS A 216 -18.10 20.19 -8.14
C LYS A 216 -18.33 19.66 -6.71
N LEU A 217 -17.99 20.47 -5.69
CA LEU A 217 -18.10 20.05 -4.30
C LEU A 217 -19.58 19.87 -3.91
N GLU A 218 -19.97 18.63 -3.62
CA GLU A 218 -21.33 18.23 -3.21
C GLU A 218 -21.41 17.97 -1.70
N TYR A 219 -20.30 17.53 -1.10
CA TYR A 219 -20.22 17.23 0.32
C TYR A 219 -19.07 18.01 0.96
N LEU A 220 -19.37 18.86 1.93
CA LEU A 220 -18.39 19.56 2.73
C LEU A 220 -18.71 19.38 4.21
N ASP A 221 -17.82 18.68 4.92
CA ASP A 221 -17.85 18.53 6.37
C ASP A 221 -16.60 19.19 6.94
N CYS A 222 -16.73 20.41 7.44
CA CYS A 222 -15.63 21.16 8.00
C CYS A 222 -16.04 21.75 9.36
N TRP A 223 -15.25 21.46 10.38
CA TRP A 223 -15.48 21.97 11.72
C TRP A 223 -14.21 22.59 12.29
N ASN A 224 -14.40 23.60 13.15
CA ASN A 224 -13.33 24.42 13.71
C ASN A 224 -12.45 25.09 12.62
N VAL A 225 -13.10 25.64 11.57
CA VAL A 225 -12.44 26.39 10.50
C VAL A 225 -12.62 27.88 10.75
N SER A 226 -11.53 28.62 10.94
CA SER A 226 -11.57 30.03 11.39
C SER A 226 -12.04 30.99 10.30
N CYS A 227 -11.87 30.66 9.01
CA CYS A 227 -12.28 31.49 7.87
C CYS A 227 -12.61 30.61 6.67
N LEU A 228 -13.87 30.58 6.26
CA LEU A 228 -14.33 29.79 5.12
C LEU A 228 -14.68 30.73 3.95
N SER A 229 -13.92 30.66 2.85
CA SER A 229 -14.27 31.37 1.61
C SER A 229 -15.19 30.48 0.78
N LEU A 230 -16.51 30.76 0.87
CA LEU A 230 -17.58 30.04 0.19
C LEU A 230 -18.17 30.92 -0.93
N ILE A 231 -17.81 30.66 -2.19
CA ILE A 231 -18.43 31.40 -3.29
C ILE A 231 -19.68 30.69 -3.85
N HIS A 232 -19.87 29.37 -3.67
CA HIS A 232 -20.89 28.60 -4.40
C HIS A 232 -21.78 27.65 -3.58
N ILE A 233 -21.54 27.40 -2.29
CA ILE A 233 -22.32 26.42 -1.51
C ILE A 233 -23.72 26.93 -1.12
N LEU A 234 -23.99 28.22 -1.33
CA LEU A 234 -25.33 28.79 -1.04
C LEU A 234 -26.44 28.43 -2.03
N THR A 235 -26.18 27.57 -3.01
CA THR A 235 -27.17 27.16 -4.03
C THR A 235 -27.51 25.67 -4.03
N LEU A 236 -27.04 24.91 -3.06
CA LEU A 236 -27.52 23.53 -2.91
C LEU A 236 -28.91 23.55 -2.22
N PRO A 237 -29.88 22.84 -2.78
CA PRO A 237 -31.26 22.83 -2.31
C PRO A 237 -31.40 22.14 -0.95
#